data_9d90fdea15c2970dc0aa06127f0a7981
#
_entry.id   9d90fdea15c2970dc0aa06127f0a7981
#
_cell.length_a   1.000
_cell.length_b   1.000
_cell.length_c   1.000
_cell.angle_alpha   90.00
_cell.angle_beta   90.00
_cell.angle_gamma   90.00
#
_symmetry.space_group_name_H-M   'P 1'
#
loop_
_entity.id
_entity.type
_entity.pdbx_description
1 polymer ?
#
loop_
_entity_poly.entity_id
_entity_poly.type
_entity_poly.pdbx_seq_one_letter_code
_entity_poly.pdbx_strand_id
1 'polypeptide(L)' 'MDQRQPSSFNIDNFQKELKSKTTEELILQERDLRQQIGNMELNPQLLVKLELIATELEEREQYVK' A
#
# COMPACT_ATOMS: atom_id res chain seq x y z
N MET A 1 -23.87 -9.15 11.13
CA MET A 1 -23.60 -8.86 10.99
C MET A 1 -22.98 -8.54 10.57
N ASP A 2 -22.57 -8.34 10.25
CA ASP A 2 -22.06 -7.90 9.90
C ASP A 2 -21.79 -7.45 9.08
N GLN A 3 -21.90 -6.98 8.87
CA GLN A 3 -21.78 -6.48 8.05
C GLN A 3 -20.92 -6.17 7.52
N ARG A 4 -20.50 -6.16 6.96
CA ARG A 4 -19.60 -5.83 6.42
C ARG A 4 -19.74 -4.96 5.46
N GLN A 5 -19.01 -4.00 5.23
CA GLN A 5 -19.04 -3.14 4.21
C GLN A 5 -18.24 -3.62 3.15
N PRO A 6 -18.73 -4.06 2.05
CA PRO A 6 -17.97 -4.69 0.98
C PRO A 6 -16.95 -3.78 0.37
N SER A 7 -17.19 -2.50 0.39
CA SER A 7 -16.24 -1.62 -0.25
C SER A 7 -15.22 -1.08 0.72
N SER A 8 -15.21 -1.56 1.93
CA SER A 8 -14.27 -1.07 2.91
C SER A 8 -12.88 -1.54 2.61
N PHE A 9 -11.94 -0.64 2.68
CA PHE A 9 -10.54 -0.97 2.53
C PHE A 9 -10.05 -1.52 3.85
N ASN A 10 -9.52 -2.72 3.84
CA ASN A 10 -9.04 -3.36 5.06
C ASN A 10 -7.55 -3.21 5.18
N ILE A 11 -7.13 -2.36 6.09
CA ILE A 11 -5.70 -2.06 6.26
C ILE A 11 -4.93 -3.29 6.70
N ASP A 12 -5.51 -4.08 7.60
CA ASP A 12 -4.81 -5.26 8.09
C ASP A 12 -4.53 -6.24 6.97
N ASN A 13 -5.50 -6.48 6.11
CA ASN A 13 -5.30 -7.38 4.99
C ASN A 13 -4.26 -6.82 4.03
N PHE A 14 -4.31 -5.53 3.79
CA PHE A 14 -3.37 -4.93 2.87
C PHE A 14 -1.95 -5.05 3.41
N GLN A 15 -1.77 -4.84 4.71
CA GLN A 15 -0.45 -4.96 5.31
C GLN A 15 0.08 -6.37 5.22
N LYS A 16 -0.80 -7.35 5.40
CA LYS A 16 -0.38 -8.74 5.25
C LYS A 16 0.09 -9.02 3.84
N GLU A 17 -0.61 -8.46 2.86
CA GLU A 17 -0.20 -8.64 1.48
C GLU A 17 1.15 -8.01 1.23
N LEU A 18 1.39 -6.84 1.81
CA LEU A 18 2.67 -6.17 1.62
C LEU A 18 3.81 -7.02 2.15
N LYS A 19 3.59 -7.65 3.28
CA LYS A 19 4.66 -8.44 3.87
C LYS A 19 4.98 -9.68 3.05
N SER A 20 4.04 -10.15 2.26
CA SER A 20 4.28 -11.31 1.42
C SER A 20 4.85 -10.96 0.06
N LYS A 21 4.94 -9.68 -0.25
CA LYS A 21 5.48 -9.26 -1.54
C LYS A 21 6.96 -9.01 -1.45
N THR A 22 7.64 -9.15 -2.58
CA THR A 22 9.06 -8.83 -2.60
C THR A 22 9.24 -7.32 -2.60
N THR A 23 10.44 -6.90 -2.25
CA THR A 23 10.75 -5.48 -2.25
C THR A 23 10.56 -4.87 -3.62
N GLU A 24 10.94 -5.60 -4.65
CA GLU A 24 10.78 -5.11 -6.02
C GLU A 24 9.32 -4.90 -6.35
N GLU A 25 8.47 -5.83 -5.94
CA GLU A 25 7.05 -5.68 -6.20
C GLU A 25 6.49 -4.45 -5.51
N LEU A 26 6.95 -4.20 -4.30
CA LEU A 26 6.49 -3.03 -3.57
C LEU A 26 6.92 -1.74 -4.26
N ILE A 27 8.14 -1.72 -4.77
CA ILE A 27 8.64 -0.53 -5.46
C ILE A 27 7.80 -0.27 -6.70
N LEU A 28 7.50 -1.31 -7.45
CA LEU A 28 6.68 -1.14 -8.64
C LEU A 28 5.28 -0.67 -8.29
N GLN A 29 4.72 -1.23 -7.24
CA GLN A 29 3.39 -0.84 -6.81
C GLN A 29 3.37 0.61 -6.35
N GLU A 30 4.39 1.02 -5.63
CA GLU A 30 4.48 2.41 -5.19
C GLU A 30 4.53 3.36 -6.38
N ARG A 31 5.33 3.00 -7.37
CA ARG A 31 5.43 3.84 -8.55
C ARG A 31 4.10 3.95 -9.27
N ASP A 32 3.41 2.82 -9.37
CA ASP A 32 2.12 2.80 -10.03
C ASP A 32 1.11 3.70 -9.32
N LEU A 33 1.08 3.62 -8.00
CA LEU A 33 0.18 4.45 -7.22
C LEU A 33 0.51 5.93 -7.38
N ARG A 34 1.79 6.26 -7.43
CA ARG A 34 2.17 7.66 -7.61
C ARG A 34 1.72 8.19 -8.95
N GLN A 35 1.77 7.34 -9.97
CA GLN A 35 1.29 7.74 -11.27
C GLN A 35 -0.20 7.99 -11.26
N GLN A 36 -0.95 7.14 -10.58
CA GLN A 36 -2.39 7.33 -10.51
C GLN A 36 -2.73 8.64 -9.81
N ILE A 37 -2.02 8.93 -8.74
CA ILE A 37 -2.24 10.19 -8.04
C ILE A 37 -1.89 11.37 -8.93
N GLY A 38 -0.80 11.24 -9.66
CA GLY A 38 -0.39 12.30 -10.57
C GLY A 38 -1.37 12.55 -11.68
N ASN A 39 -2.22 11.57 -11.97
CA ASN A 39 -3.23 11.72 -13.01
C ASN A 39 -4.53 12.28 -12.43
N MET A 40 -4.44 12.92 -11.29
CA MET A 40 -5.60 13.59 -10.69
C MET A 40 -6.62 12.64 -10.10
N GLU A 41 -6.18 11.46 -9.77
CA GLU A 41 -7.04 10.52 -9.08
C GLU A 41 -6.90 10.77 -7.61
N LEU A 42 -7.65 11.70 -7.09
CA LEU A 42 -7.55 12.03 -5.68
C LEU A 42 -8.38 11.09 -4.85
N ASN A 43 -7.91 9.90 -4.70
CA ASN A 43 -8.60 8.88 -3.93
C ASN A 43 -7.88 8.70 -2.60
N PRO A 44 -8.55 8.94 -1.47
CA PRO A 44 -7.88 8.77 -0.18
C PRO A 44 -7.30 7.37 0.02
N GLN A 45 -7.93 6.36 -0.56
CA GLN A 45 -7.41 5.02 -0.41
C GLN A 45 -6.06 4.86 -1.08
N LEU A 46 -5.86 5.56 -2.21
CA LEU A 46 -4.58 5.49 -2.87
C LEU A 46 -3.48 6.08 -2.00
N LEU A 47 -3.79 7.17 -1.31
CA LEU A 47 -2.81 7.79 -0.44
C LEU A 47 -2.47 6.88 0.74
N VAL A 48 -3.47 6.23 1.31
CA VAL A 48 -3.24 5.32 2.41
C VAL A 48 -2.37 4.15 1.95
N LYS A 49 -2.69 3.59 0.80
CA LYS A 49 -1.91 2.47 0.28
C LYS A 49 -0.47 2.88 0.04
N LEU A 50 -0.28 4.05 -0.55
CA LEU A 50 1.06 4.53 -0.83
C LEU A 50 1.86 4.69 0.46
N GLU A 51 1.22 5.23 1.47
CA GLU A 51 1.90 5.43 2.74
C GLU A 51 2.28 4.11 3.38
N LEU A 52 1.38 3.15 3.34
CA LEU A 52 1.67 1.85 3.92
C LEU A 52 2.82 1.16 3.20
N ILE A 53 2.85 1.28 1.88
CA ILE A 53 3.94 0.68 1.11
C ILE A 53 5.25 1.37 1.46
N ALA A 54 5.24 2.68 1.56
CA ALA A 54 6.46 3.41 1.90
C ALA A 54 6.97 3.00 3.28
N THR A 55 6.07 2.82 4.23
CA THR A 55 6.46 2.40 5.56
C THR A 55 7.08 1.01 5.53
N GLU A 56 6.48 0.11 4.78
CA GLU A 56 7.02 -1.23 4.70
C GLU A 56 8.41 -1.23 4.07
N LEU A 57 8.60 -0.44 3.03
CA LEU A 57 9.91 -0.35 2.40
C LEU A 57 10.94 0.24 3.35
N GLU A 58 10.54 1.23 4.12
CA GLU A 58 11.45 1.81 5.09
C GLU A 58 11.88 0.79 6.13
N GLU A 59 10.95 0.00 6.60
CA GLU A 59 11.28 -1.01 7.59
C GLU A 59 12.25 -2.03 7.02
N ARG A 60 12.07 -2.39 5.77
CA ARG A 60 12.96 -3.35 5.15
C ARG A 60 14.37 -2.78 5.00
N GLU A 61 14.45 -1.50 4.69
CA GLU A 61 15.74 -0.86 4.55
C GLU A 61 16.48 -0.85 5.87
N GLN A 62 15.79 -0.57 6.95
CA GLN A 62 16.42 -0.56 8.24
C GLN A 62 16.93 -1.93 8.60
N TYR A 63 16.22 -2.94 8.20
CA TYR A 63 16.64 -4.29 8.49
C TYR A 63 17.86 -4.68 7.73
N VAL A 64 18.01 -4.20 6.53
CA VAL A 64 19.09 -4.59 5.67
C VAL A 64 20.42 -4.06 6.15
N LYS A 65 20.38 -2.99 6.93
CA LYS A 65 21.63 -2.48 7.42
C LYS A 65 22.29 -3.47 8.30
#